data_616941645f6557ca8b610351e917a475
#
_entry.id   616941645f6557ca8b610351e917a475
#
_cell.length_a   1.000
_cell.length_b   1.000
_cell.length_c   1.000
_cell.angle_alpha   90.00
_cell.angle_beta   90.00
_cell.angle_gamma   90.00
#
_symmetry.space_group_name_H-M   'P 1'
#
loop_
_entity.id
_entity.type
_entity.pdbx_description
1 polymer ?
#
loop_
_entity_poly.entity_id
_entity_poly.type
_entity_poly.pdbx_seq_one_letter_code
_entity_poly.pdbx_strand_id
1 'polypeptide(L)'
;VEGSDRALDQGRNAERFDFLRARGVLLHPQDGSGVIRPSQILVSSTAVEDTVPDVQAARRIGAAITTRAKLLAELFNSANVSVGVAGTSGKSTTVGMLGWILHRAGKNPTIMNGADMKNFVDPDSPFASARIGDGEIFVSEVDESDGSIALFTPRVAIVNNISLDHKSMDELRTLF
;
A
#
# COMPACT_ATOMS: atom_id res chain seq x y z
N VAL A 1 -7.39 2.12 -14.36
CA VAL A 1 -6.70 2.86 -13.29
C VAL A 1 -5.88 3.97 -13.91
N GLU A 2 -5.85 5.12 -13.26
CA GLU A 2 -5.12 6.31 -13.68
C GLU A 2 -4.16 6.71 -12.56
N GLY A 3 -3.06 7.38 -12.86
CA GLY A 3 -2.08 7.79 -11.87
C GLY A 3 -1.26 9.00 -12.29
N SER A 4 -0.75 9.72 -11.32
CA SER A 4 0.21 10.81 -11.48
C SER A 4 1.28 10.72 -10.41
N ASP A 5 2.46 11.19 -10.71
CA ASP A 5 3.58 11.21 -9.75
C ASP A 5 4.60 12.27 -10.14
N ARG A 6 5.10 13.00 -9.15
CA ARG A 6 6.14 14.01 -9.35
C ARG A 6 7.42 13.43 -9.98
N ALA A 7 7.76 12.18 -9.68
CA ALA A 7 8.91 11.52 -10.27
C ALA A 7 8.74 11.28 -11.78
N LEU A 8 7.51 11.04 -12.23
CA LEU A 8 7.17 10.95 -13.66
C LEU A 8 7.47 12.28 -14.35
N ASP A 9 6.98 13.40 -13.79
CA ASP A 9 7.17 14.75 -14.36
C ASP A 9 8.64 15.16 -14.42
N GLN A 10 9.45 14.63 -13.49
CA GLN A 10 10.88 14.85 -13.42
C GLN A 10 11.70 13.84 -14.25
N GLY A 11 11.06 12.94 -14.98
CA GLY A 11 11.74 11.91 -15.78
C GLY A 11 12.50 10.88 -14.96
N ARG A 12 12.16 10.71 -13.67
CA ARG A 12 12.76 9.69 -12.78
C ARG A 12 11.96 8.40 -12.80
N ASN A 13 12.59 7.29 -12.43
CA ASN A 13 11.94 5.97 -12.29
C ASN A 13 11.23 5.48 -13.57
N ALA A 14 11.78 5.76 -14.74
CA ALA A 14 11.18 5.44 -16.05
C ALA A 14 10.72 3.98 -16.14
N GLU A 15 11.55 3.02 -15.72
CA GLU A 15 11.23 1.59 -15.74
C GLU A 15 9.92 1.24 -14.98
N ARG A 16 9.69 1.88 -13.82
CA ARG A 16 8.46 1.66 -13.06
C ARG A 16 7.23 2.21 -13.78
N PHE A 17 7.34 3.37 -14.41
CA PHE A 17 6.24 3.96 -15.16
C PHE A 17 5.96 3.20 -16.46
N ASP A 18 6.98 2.70 -17.14
CA ASP A 18 6.80 1.84 -18.31
C ASP A 18 6.13 0.51 -17.95
N PHE A 19 6.51 -0.07 -16.82
CA PHE A 19 5.85 -1.24 -16.27
C PHE A 19 4.35 -0.99 -15.97
N LEU A 20 3.99 0.17 -15.41
CA LEU A 20 2.61 0.53 -15.16
C LEU A 20 1.83 0.75 -16.46
N ARG A 21 2.43 1.45 -17.45
CA ARG A 21 1.82 1.65 -18.78
C ARG A 21 1.55 0.31 -19.48
N ALA A 22 2.50 -0.62 -19.42
CA ALA A 22 2.36 -1.95 -20.00
C ALA A 22 1.18 -2.74 -19.39
N ARG A 23 0.75 -2.37 -18.16
CA ARG A 23 -0.42 -2.94 -17.47
C ARG A 23 -1.69 -2.12 -17.64
N GLY A 24 -1.70 -1.16 -18.57
CA GLY A 24 -2.89 -0.37 -18.88
C GLY A 24 -3.18 0.76 -17.89
N VAL A 25 -2.22 1.15 -17.05
CA VAL A 25 -2.37 2.34 -16.20
C VAL A 25 -2.14 3.58 -17.06
N LEU A 26 -3.13 4.48 -17.10
CA LEU A 26 -3.01 5.77 -17.75
C LEU A 26 -2.24 6.73 -16.83
N LEU A 27 -1.13 7.25 -17.30
CA LEU A 27 -0.29 8.16 -16.54
C LEU A 27 -0.46 9.59 -17.03
N HIS A 28 -0.73 10.49 -16.11
CA HIS A 28 -0.92 11.92 -16.31
C HIS A 28 0.18 12.73 -15.61
N PRO A 29 0.47 13.95 -16.05
CA PRO A 29 1.23 14.90 -15.24
C PRO A 29 0.52 15.18 -13.91
N GLN A 30 1.27 15.50 -12.86
CA GLN A 30 0.70 15.86 -11.55
C GLN A 30 0.26 17.35 -11.54
N ASP A 31 -0.54 17.74 -12.51
CA ASP A 31 -1.05 19.11 -12.74
C ASP A 31 -2.56 19.24 -12.60
N GLY A 32 -3.23 18.17 -12.20
CA GLY A 32 -4.68 18.09 -12.05
C GLY A 32 -5.42 17.67 -13.33
N SER A 33 -4.73 17.52 -14.47
CA SER A 33 -5.34 17.16 -15.75
C SER A 33 -5.92 15.75 -15.81
N GLY A 34 -5.42 14.84 -14.95
CA GLY A 34 -5.95 13.48 -14.83
C GLY A 34 -7.25 13.37 -14.02
N VAL A 35 -7.62 14.41 -13.27
CA VAL A 35 -8.80 14.39 -12.39
C VAL A 35 -9.92 15.21 -13.00
N ILE A 36 -10.75 14.58 -13.83
CA ILE A 36 -11.73 15.26 -14.69
C ILE A 36 -13.18 14.84 -14.48
N ARG A 37 -13.45 13.77 -13.71
CA ARG A 37 -14.80 13.24 -13.49
C ARG A 37 -15.12 13.14 -12.00
N PRO A 38 -16.31 13.60 -11.54
CA PRO A 38 -16.72 13.46 -10.14
C PRO A 38 -16.81 12.01 -9.65
N SER A 39 -16.95 11.06 -10.58
CA SER A 39 -16.98 9.62 -10.27
C SER A 39 -15.60 9.00 -10.02
N GLN A 40 -14.50 9.74 -10.25
CA GLN A 40 -13.17 9.30 -9.88
C GLN A 40 -13.00 9.34 -8.37
N ILE A 41 -12.16 8.44 -7.84
CA ILE A 41 -11.72 8.45 -6.45
C ILE A 41 -10.22 8.75 -6.48
N LEU A 42 -9.82 9.89 -5.93
CA LEU A 42 -8.41 10.22 -5.76
C LEU A 42 -7.86 9.48 -4.53
N VAL A 43 -6.88 8.61 -4.76
CA VAL A 43 -6.16 7.91 -3.69
C VAL A 43 -4.79 8.56 -3.53
N SER A 44 -4.55 9.23 -2.42
CA SER A 44 -3.29 9.91 -2.13
C SER A 44 -2.52 9.23 -1.00
N SER A 45 -1.20 9.46 -0.91
CA SER A 45 -0.46 9.16 0.31
C SER A 45 -0.80 10.18 1.40
N THR A 46 -0.59 9.83 2.67
CA THR A 46 -0.79 10.75 3.81
C THR A 46 0.12 11.98 3.76
N ALA A 47 1.24 11.90 3.04
CA ALA A 47 2.21 13.00 2.87
C ALA A 47 1.85 13.95 1.71
N VAL A 48 0.75 13.73 0.99
CA VAL A 48 0.35 14.62 -0.11
C VAL A 48 -0.38 15.83 0.46
N GLU A 49 0.21 16.99 0.25
CA GLU A 49 -0.33 18.28 0.70
C GLU A 49 -1.60 18.66 -0.08
N ASP A 50 -2.48 19.41 0.58
CA ASP A 50 -3.69 19.99 -0.02
C ASP A 50 -3.42 20.93 -1.20
N THR A 51 -2.20 21.40 -1.33
CA THR A 51 -1.71 22.27 -2.40
C THR A 51 -1.42 21.55 -3.72
N VAL A 52 -1.37 20.21 -3.71
CA VAL A 52 -1.10 19.41 -4.91
C VAL A 52 -2.23 19.59 -5.92
N PRO A 53 -1.93 19.90 -7.19
CA PRO A 53 -2.94 20.20 -8.22
C PRO A 53 -4.03 19.13 -8.35
N ASP A 54 -3.69 17.85 -8.25
CA ASP A 54 -4.66 16.76 -8.34
C ASP A 54 -5.67 16.78 -7.18
N VAL A 55 -5.20 17.12 -5.95
CA VAL A 55 -6.08 17.26 -4.78
C VAL A 55 -7.02 18.45 -4.97
N GLN A 56 -6.50 19.57 -5.47
CA GLN A 56 -7.31 20.75 -5.76
C GLN A 56 -8.34 20.47 -6.88
N ALA A 57 -7.94 19.75 -7.93
CA ALA A 57 -8.83 19.35 -9.00
C ALA A 57 -9.95 18.44 -8.47
N ALA A 58 -9.63 17.43 -7.66
CA ALA A 58 -10.64 16.54 -7.06
C ALA A 58 -11.67 17.32 -6.22
N ARG A 59 -11.20 18.23 -5.35
CA ARG A 59 -12.09 19.09 -4.56
C ARG A 59 -12.99 19.98 -5.41
N ARG A 60 -12.41 20.60 -6.45
CA ARG A 60 -13.16 21.50 -7.35
C ARG A 60 -14.31 20.81 -8.08
N ILE A 61 -14.13 19.55 -8.48
CA ILE A 61 -15.15 18.79 -9.20
C ILE A 61 -16.03 17.90 -8.29
N GLY A 62 -15.74 17.87 -6.98
CA GLY A 62 -16.48 17.04 -6.02
C GLY A 62 -16.16 15.54 -6.10
N ALA A 63 -14.98 15.16 -6.61
CA ALA A 63 -14.51 13.79 -6.59
C ALA A 63 -14.14 13.34 -5.16
N ALA A 64 -14.38 12.08 -4.84
CA ALA A 64 -14.01 11.53 -3.55
C ALA A 64 -12.50 11.47 -3.37
N ILE A 65 -12.02 11.76 -2.17
CA ILE A 65 -10.60 11.68 -1.81
C ILE A 65 -10.45 10.67 -0.67
N THR A 66 -9.53 9.76 -0.82
CA THR A 66 -9.15 8.79 0.22
C THR A 66 -7.64 8.64 0.31
N THR A 67 -7.14 7.99 1.35
CA THR A 67 -5.71 7.72 1.49
C THR A 67 -5.35 6.30 1.05
N ARG A 68 -4.09 6.10 0.66
CA ARG A 68 -3.56 4.76 0.36
C ARG A 68 -3.75 3.80 1.52
N ALA A 69 -3.50 4.25 2.76
CA ALA A 69 -3.66 3.45 3.96
C ALA A 69 -5.11 3.00 4.16
N LYS A 70 -6.08 3.91 3.95
CA LYS A 70 -7.50 3.59 4.07
C LYS A 70 -7.96 2.59 3.01
N LEU A 71 -7.59 2.81 1.74
CA LEU A 71 -7.90 1.86 0.67
C LEU A 71 -7.28 0.49 0.92
N LEU A 72 -6.01 0.44 1.37
CA LEU A 72 -5.35 -0.82 1.70
C LEU A 72 -6.07 -1.54 2.85
N ALA A 73 -6.44 -0.81 3.91
CA ALA A 73 -7.18 -1.38 5.03
C ALA A 73 -8.56 -1.92 4.60
N GLU A 74 -9.29 -1.22 3.74
CA GLU A 74 -10.57 -1.68 3.19
C GLU A 74 -10.40 -3.01 2.42
N LEU A 75 -9.40 -3.09 1.54
CA LEU A 75 -9.09 -4.32 0.80
C LEU A 75 -8.66 -5.46 1.74
N PHE A 76 -7.80 -5.17 2.69
CA PHE A 76 -7.30 -6.13 3.66
C PHE A 76 -8.41 -6.67 4.57
N ASN A 77 -9.25 -5.79 5.09
CA ASN A 77 -10.36 -6.17 5.99
C ASN A 77 -11.47 -6.95 5.27
N SER A 78 -11.57 -6.82 3.94
CA SER A 78 -12.54 -7.58 3.13
C SER A 78 -12.08 -9.01 2.81
N ALA A 79 -10.83 -9.35 3.06
CA ALA A 79 -10.31 -10.69 2.80
C ALA A 79 -10.87 -11.72 3.78
N ASN A 80 -11.11 -12.96 3.32
CA ASN A 80 -11.62 -14.04 4.15
C ASN A 80 -10.68 -14.36 5.33
N VAL A 81 -9.37 -14.33 5.08
CA VAL A 81 -8.33 -14.51 6.10
C VAL A 81 -7.31 -13.39 5.97
N SER A 82 -7.40 -12.40 6.83
CA SER A 82 -6.44 -11.29 6.89
C SER A 82 -5.39 -11.53 7.98
N VAL A 83 -4.11 -11.43 7.61
CA VAL A 83 -2.97 -11.59 8.51
C VAL A 83 -2.16 -10.29 8.52
N GLY A 84 -2.25 -9.55 9.60
CA GLY A 84 -1.52 -8.30 9.80
C GLY A 84 -0.22 -8.52 10.58
N VAL A 85 0.87 -7.97 10.08
CA VAL A 85 2.18 -8.01 10.76
C VAL A 85 2.57 -6.59 11.16
N ALA A 86 2.62 -6.35 12.45
CA ALA A 86 2.97 -5.08 13.06
C ALA A 86 4.21 -5.19 13.95
N GLY A 87 4.69 -4.06 14.45
CA GLY A 87 5.82 -3.98 15.36
C GLY A 87 6.90 -3.01 14.85
N THR A 88 7.75 -2.56 15.76
CA THR A 88 8.74 -1.52 15.47
C THR A 88 9.74 -1.96 14.39
N SER A 89 10.17 -3.22 14.39
CA SER A 89 11.11 -3.73 13.38
C SER A 89 10.79 -5.16 12.95
N GLY A 90 11.31 -5.55 11.77
CA GLY A 90 11.17 -6.89 11.21
C GLY A 90 9.85 -7.17 10.48
N LYS A 91 8.93 -6.22 10.38
CA LYS A 91 7.63 -6.36 9.70
C LYS A 91 7.79 -6.93 8.28
N SER A 92 8.55 -6.24 7.43
CA SER A 92 8.75 -6.63 6.02
C SER A 92 9.39 -8.02 5.88
N THR A 93 10.33 -8.36 6.76
CA THR A 93 10.96 -9.70 6.76
C THR A 93 9.93 -10.77 7.11
N THR A 94 9.14 -10.55 8.15
CA THR A 94 8.11 -11.51 8.59
C THR A 94 7.04 -11.70 7.52
N VAL A 95 6.56 -10.60 6.91
CA VAL A 95 5.59 -10.64 5.80
C VAL A 95 6.16 -11.42 4.61
N GLY A 96 7.41 -11.14 4.22
CA GLY A 96 8.06 -11.84 3.10
C GLY A 96 8.22 -13.34 3.37
N MET A 97 8.66 -13.72 4.58
CA MET A 97 8.79 -15.13 4.99
C MET A 97 7.44 -15.83 5.02
N LEU A 98 6.44 -15.25 5.66
CA LEU A 98 5.10 -15.83 5.76
C LEU A 98 4.45 -15.97 4.38
N GLY A 99 4.54 -14.92 3.56
CA GLY A 99 4.04 -14.95 2.20
C GLY A 99 4.67 -16.06 1.37
N TRP A 100 5.98 -16.24 1.49
CA TRP A 100 6.68 -17.32 0.80
C TRP A 100 6.27 -18.71 1.29
N ILE A 101 6.16 -18.92 2.61
CA ILE A 101 5.72 -20.19 3.20
C ILE A 101 4.32 -20.54 2.70
N LEU A 102 3.39 -19.60 2.75
CA LEU A 102 2.01 -19.81 2.29
C LEU A 102 1.96 -20.10 0.78
N HIS A 103 2.75 -19.38 -0.01
CA HIS A 103 2.86 -19.63 -1.44
C HIS A 103 3.39 -21.05 -1.73
N ARG A 104 4.46 -21.46 -1.06
CA ARG A 104 5.04 -22.81 -1.20
C ARG A 104 4.09 -23.91 -0.71
N ALA A 105 3.20 -23.59 0.22
CA ALA A 105 2.13 -24.48 0.68
C ALA A 105 0.90 -24.50 -0.25
N GLY A 106 0.96 -23.87 -1.43
CA GLY A 106 -0.12 -23.83 -2.42
C GLY A 106 -1.32 -22.95 -2.05
N LYS A 107 -1.17 -22.05 -1.05
CA LYS A 107 -2.25 -21.17 -0.60
C LYS A 107 -2.43 -19.92 -1.45
N ASN A 108 -1.51 -19.64 -2.34
CA ASN A 108 -1.49 -18.50 -3.27
C ASN A 108 -1.99 -17.16 -2.67
N PRO A 109 -1.36 -16.65 -1.59
CA PRO A 109 -1.85 -15.48 -0.88
C PRO A 109 -1.65 -14.18 -1.67
N THR A 110 -2.52 -13.20 -1.42
CA THR A 110 -2.21 -11.80 -1.69
C THR A 110 -1.27 -11.29 -0.60
N ILE A 111 -0.22 -10.58 -0.99
CA ILE A 111 0.81 -10.09 -0.08
C ILE A 111 1.06 -8.61 -0.35
N MET A 112 1.07 -7.79 0.71
CA MET A 112 1.47 -6.39 0.64
C MET A 112 2.61 -6.14 1.64
N ASN A 113 3.76 -5.73 1.11
CA ASN A 113 5.00 -5.59 1.86
C ASN A 113 5.59 -4.18 1.68
N GLY A 114 6.31 -3.69 2.67
CA GLY A 114 7.06 -2.44 2.60
C GLY A 114 8.37 -2.54 1.81
N ALA A 115 8.80 -3.76 1.46
CA ALA A 115 10.05 -4.03 0.74
C ALA A 115 9.84 -5.04 -0.40
N ASP A 116 10.74 -5.02 -1.39
CA ASP A 116 10.70 -5.98 -2.49
C ASP A 116 11.03 -7.39 -2.00
N MET A 117 10.13 -8.31 -2.31
CA MET A 117 10.24 -9.73 -1.95
C MET A 117 10.99 -10.48 -3.06
N LYS A 118 12.30 -10.63 -2.92
CA LYS A 118 13.18 -11.22 -3.96
C LYS A 118 12.72 -12.57 -4.51
N ASN A 119 12.05 -13.38 -3.69
CA ASN A 119 11.55 -14.69 -4.11
C ASN A 119 10.36 -14.62 -5.07
N PHE A 120 9.74 -13.45 -5.22
CA PHE A 120 8.61 -13.20 -6.11
C PHE A 120 8.96 -12.26 -7.27
N VAL A 121 10.23 -11.86 -7.38
CA VAL A 121 10.71 -11.09 -8.52
C VAL A 121 10.85 -12.02 -9.74
N ASP A 122 10.19 -11.64 -10.82
CA ASP A 122 10.30 -12.29 -12.12
C ASP A 122 10.18 -11.23 -13.25
N PRO A 123 10.36 -11.57 -14.52
CA PRO A 123 10.25 -10.61 -15.63
C PRO A 123 8.88 -9.91 -15.71
N ASP A 124 7.80 -10.58 -15.30
CA ASP A 124 6.45 -10.03 -15.29
C ASP A 124 6.15 -9.23 -14.00
N SER A 125 6.97 -9.38 -12.97
CA SER A 125 6.84 -8.73 -11.67
C SER A 125 8.18 -8.26 -11.10
N PRO A 126 8.87 -7.32 -11.77
CA PRO A 126 10.20 -6.85 -11.36
C PRO A 126 10.18 -6.03 -10.06
N PHE A 127 9.02 -5.54 -9.64
CA PHE A 127 8.82 -4.75 -8.43
C PHE A 127 7.89 -5.51 -7.47
N ALA A 128 8.42 -6.50 -6.78
CA ALA A 128 7.65 -7.43 -5.96
C ALA A 128 7.46 -6.97 -4.52
N SER A 129 7.10 -5.70 -4.29
CA SER A 129 6.61 -5.23 -2.99
C SER A 129 5.13 -5.60 -2.75
N ALA A 130 4.41 -5.97 -3.80
CA ALA A 130 3.07 -6.52 -3.73
C ALA A 130 2.94 -7.75 -4.62
N ARG A 131 2.14 -8.70 -4.20
CA ARG A 131 1.76 -9.87 -4.98
C ARG A 131 0.26 -10.10 -4.86
N ILE A 132 -0.43 -10.20 -5.98
CA ILE A 132 -1.84 -10.57 -6.00
C ILE A 132 -1.93 -12.09 -6.16
N GLY A 133 -2.59 -12.73 -5.21
CA GLY A 133 -2.96 -14.15 -5.26
C GLY A 133 -4.45 -14.32 -5.47
N ASP A 134 -4.87 -15.52 -5.87
CA ASP A 134 -6.27 -15.92 -5.97
C ASP A 134 -6.75 -16.71 -4.74
N GLY A 135 -5.88 -16.87 -3.75
CA GLY A 135 -6.22 -17.52 -2.48
C GLY A 135 -7.00 -16.60 -1.54
N GLU A 136 -7.54 -17.21 -0.48
CA GLU A 136 -8.37 -16.51 0.51
C GLU A 136 -7.58 -15.66 1.51
N ILE A 137 -6.24 -15.75 1.48
CA ILE A 137 -5.36 -15.15 2.49
C ILE A 137 -4.77 -13.84 1.98
N PHE A 138 -4.89 -12.78 2.77
CA PHE A 138 -4.20 -11.53 2.58
C PHE A 138 -3.20 -11.30 3.72
N VAL A 139 -1.92 -11.27 3.40
CA VAL A 139 -0.84 -10.94 4.36
C VAL A 139 -0.39 -9.50 4.10
N SER A 140 -0.41 -8.66 5.10
CA SER A 140 0.03 -7.26 4.97
C SER A 140 0.94 -6.84 6.11
N GLU A 141 1.94 -6.05 5.77
CA GLU A 141 2.61 -5.19 6.73
C GLU A 141 1.62 -4.10 7.20
N VAL A 142 1.56 -3.87 8.50
CA VAL A 142 0.73 -2.84 9.12
C VAL A 142 1.66 -1.86 9.84
N ASP A 143 1.63 -0.62 9.38
CA ASP A 143 2.50 0.44 9.91
C ASP A 143 1.80 1.18 11.07
N GLU A 144 2.53 1.31 12.18
CA GLU A 144 2.10 2.06 13.37
C GLU A 144 2.52 3.53 13.33
N SER A 145 3.45 3.91 12.44
CA SER A 145 4.12 5.20 12.50
C SER A 145 3.18 6.38 12.22
N ASP A 146 2.23 6.22 11.30
CA ASP A 146 1.26 7.25 10.89
C ASP A 146 -0.12 7.08 11.55
N GLY A 147 -0.26 6.11 12.47
CA GLY A 147 -1.53 5.79 13.12
C GLY A 147 -2.50 4.98 12.26
N SER A 148 -2.13 4.61 11.05
CA SER A 148 -3.00 3.84 10.14
C SER A 148 -3.30 2.43 10.64
N ILE A 149 -2.53 1.91 11.59
CA ILE A 149 -2.78 0.63 12.26
C ILE A 149 -4.22 0.50 12.76
N ALA A 150 -4.83 1.59 13.24
CA ALA A 150 -6.20 1.60 13.76
C ALA A 150 -7.28 1.32 12.68
N LEU A 151 -6.92 1.36 11.40
CA LEU A 151 -7.83 1.06 10.28
C LEU A 151 -7.91 -0.45 9.99
N PHE A 152 -6.94 -1.23 10.46
CA PHE A 152 -6.82 -2.65 10.17
C PHE A 152 -7.51 -3.49 11.24
N THR A 153 -8.30 -4.46 10.80
CA THR A 153 -8.98 -5.44 11.66
C THR A 153 -8.57 -6.86 11.24
N PRO A 154 -7.33 -7.26 11.53
CA PRO A 154 -6.82 -8.55 11.09
C PRO A 154 -7.53 -9.70 11.80
N ARG A 155 -7.77 -10.80 11.08
CA ARG A 155 -8.21 -12.06 11.68
C ARG A 155 -7.08 -12.74 12.47
N VAL A 156 -5.83 -12.55 12.02
CA VAL A 156 -4.61 -12.97 12.72
C VAL A 156 -3.67 -11.78 12.80
N ALA A 157 -3.30 -11.37 14.00
CA ALA A 157 -2.33 -10.32 14.24
C ALA A 157 -1.00 -10.93 14.70
N ILE A 158 0.09 -10.51 14.09
CA ILE A 158 1.46 -10.82 14.50
C ILE A 158 2.11 -9.51 14.92
N VAL A 159 2.56 -9.44 16.17
CA VAL A 159 3.34 -8.32 16.69
C VAL A 159 4.75 -8.81 16.94
N ASN A 160 5.71 -8.41 16.11
CA ASN A 160 7.09 -8.88 16.20
C ASN A 160 7.77 -8.40 17.49
N ASN A 161 7.71 -7.10 17.71
CA ASN A 161 8.29 -6.42 18.86
C ASN A 161 7.71 -5.02 19.01
N ILE A 162 7.78 -4.50 20.22
CA ILE A 162 7.43 -3.12 20.54
C ILE A 162 8.64 -2.54 21.26
N SER A 163 9.33 -1.62 20.64
CA SER A 163 10.51 -0.94 21.20
C SER A 163 10.40 0.57 20.99
N LEU A 164 11.09 1.33 21.82
CA LEU A 164 11.20 2.76 21.68
C LEU A 164 11.88 3.11 20.35
N ASP A 165 11.14 3.81 19.48
CA ASP A 165 11.67 4.36 18.23
C ASP A 165 11.18 5.82 18.10
N HIS A 166 10.13 6.08 17.34
CA HIS A 166 9.61 7.44 17.14
C HIS A 166 8.47 7.82 18.08
N LYS A 167 7.97 6.89 18.89
CA LYS A 167 6.84 7.07 19.83
C LYS A 167 7.23 6.64 21.23
N SER A 168 6.63 7.29 22.24
CA SER A 168 6.75 6.87 23.64
C SER A 168 6.08 5.50 23.88
N MET A 169 6.48 4.81 24.96
CA MET A 169 5.86 3.53 25.32
C MET A 169 4.36 3.64 25.60
N ASP A 170 3.91 4.78 26.10
CA ASP A 170 2.48 4.99 26.40
C ASP A 170 1.67 5.21 25.11
N GLU A 171 2.23 5.92 24.12
CA GLU A 171 1.63 6.02 22.78
C GLU A 171 1.59 4.65 22.09
N LEU A 172 2.66 3.87 22.16
CA LEU A 172 2.71 2.51 21.59
C LEU A 172 1.67 1.59 22.24
N ARG A 173 1.53 1.61 23.57
CA ARG A 173 0.51 0.83 24.28
C ARG A 173 -0.94 1.20 23.89
N THR A 174 -1.15 2.41 23.43
CA THR A 174 -2.48 2.86 22.97
C THR A 174 -2.77 2.40 21.55
N LEU A 175 -1.73 2.18 20.74
CA LEU A 175 -1.84 1.76 19.34
C LEU A 175 -1.99 0.25 19.17
N PHE A 176 -1.39 -0.53 20.07
CA PHE A 176 -1.41 -2.00 20.06
C PHE A 176 -2.37 -2.57 21.12
#